data_4edd21e12eccc0b4040440c88a241950
#
_entry.id   4edd21e12eccc0b4040440c88a241950
#
_cell.length_a   1.000
_cell.length_b   1.000
_cell.length_c   1.000
_cell.angle_alpha   90.00
_cell.angle_beta   90.00
_cell.angle_gamma   90.00
#
_symmetry.space_group_name_H-M   'P 1'
#
loop_
_entity.id
_entity.type
_entity.pdbx_description
1 polymer ?
#
loop_
_entity_poly.entity_id
_entity_poly.type
_entity_poly.pdbx_seq_one_letter_code
_entity_poly.pdbx_strand_id
1 'polypeptide(L)'
;STPIKSSAASDVYKRQGLKEEEDVTIQNHQDAVEMLLKVLIEKKIVHCLEEISGVGHRILHCGEFYHDSVLMTEESIKKIESVNDLGPLHNPANLMGVRAFMKALPKVPNVGVFDTSFHLTMEKEAYMYAVPYEWYQKYGVRKYGFHGTSHKYVSYEAAKHLNKPLESLRLITCHMGNGVSLAAVKYGKCVDTTMGLTPLDGVPMGTRSGTIDPAVVDFICRKENKTAEEVNRILNKESGYIGFYKKSSDARDLRKAQAEGNELADLILKMQEKKVVDYIGSYYAYMGGVDAIIFTAGIGEKAPETRYNICARLKEPFGIEIDEEKNQIKGQFLELSKPDAKIKVLVVPTNEELMIARDVMRIGNIK
;
A
#
# COMPACT_ATOMS: atom_id res chain seq x y z
N SER A 1 1.50 -0.64 26.88
CA SER A 1 1.11 0.47 25.99
C SER A 1 2.10 0.53 24.84
N THR A 2 1.63 0.28 23.63
CA THR A 2 2.46 0.38 22.42
C THR A 2 2.63 1.86 22.09
N PRO A 3 3.86 2.38 21.88
CA PRO A 3 4.04 3.78 21.52
C PRO A 3 3.38 4.05 20.16
N ILE A 4 2.51 5.05 20.12
CA ILE A 4 1.89 5.50 18.87
C ILE A 4 2.94 6.34 18.13
N LYS A 5 3.60 5.74 17.14
CA LYS A 5 4.45 6.50 16.21
C LYS A 5 3.55 7.20 15.19
N SER A 6 3.40 8.52 15.31
CA SER A 6 2.74 9.32 14.28
C SER A 6 3.66 9.46 13.07
N SER A 7 3.36 8.72 12.00
CA SER A 7 4.12 8.80 10.74
C SER A 7 4.01 10.16 10.06
N ALA A 8 2.91 10.87 10.23
CA ALA A 8 2.67 12.17 9.61
C ALA A 8 3.62 13.27 10.14
N ALA A 9 3.85 13.32 11.45
CA ALA A 9 4.79 14.28 12.04
C ALA A 9 6.23 14.04 11.57
N SER A 10 6.67 12.78 11.44
CA SER A 10 8.02 12.46 11.00
C SER A 10 8.31 12.88 9.55
N ASP A 11 7.31 12.87 8.67
CA ASP A 11 7.51 13.17 7.24
C ASP A 11 7.53 14.68 6.94
N VAL A 12 6.78 15.49 7.67
CA VAL A 12 6.92 16.97 7.62
C VAL A 12 8.32 17.37 8.07
N TYR A 13 8.86 16.75 9.10
CA TYR A 13 10.24 16.97 9.56
C TYR A 13 11.29 16.57 8.53
N LYS A 14 11.13 15.45 7.83
CA LYS A 14 12.07 15.00 6.77
C LYS A 14 12.17 16.00 5.61
N ARG A 15 11.07 16.64 5.21
CA ARG A 15 11.07 17.63 4.12
C ARG A 15 11.80 18.93 4.47
N GLN A 16 11.84 19.31 5.74
CA GLN A 16 12.55 20.50 6.22
C GLN A 16 13.97 20.22 6.68
N GLY A 17 14.48 18.99 6.51
CA GLY A 17 15.83 18.60 6.93
C GLY A 17 15.98 18.39 8.44
N LEU A 18 14.90 18.49 9.21
CA LEU A 18 14.88 18.24 10.65
C LEU A 18 14.34 16.83 10.91
N LYS A 19 15.12 16.01 11.61
CA LYS A 19 14.68 14.73 12.15
C LYS A 19 14.91 14.76 13.65
N GLU A 20 13.84 14.84 14.42
CA GLU A 20 13.88 14.71 15.86
C GLU A 20 13.03 13.50 16.27
N GLU A 21 13.55 12.70 17.20
CA GLU A 21 12.83 11.59 17.82
C GLU A 21 12.81 11.88 19.33
N GLU A 22 11.61 11.92 19.89
CA GLU A 22 11.40 12.12 21.32
C GLU A 22 10.48 11.02 21.85
N ASP A 23 10.90 10.35 22.92
CA ASP A 23 10.08 9.39 23.62
C ASP A 23 9.09 10.10 24.52
N VAL A 24 7.81 10.05 24.17
CA VAL A 24 6.73 10.67 24.93
C VAL A 24 5.73 9.65 25.44
N THR A 25 5.26 9.84 26.66
CA THR A 25 4.20 9.01 27.23
C THR A 25 2.85 9.57 26.82
N ILE A 26 2.13 8.86 25.95
CA ILE A 26 0.81 9.24 25.48
C ILE A 26 -0.21 8.24 26.03
N GLN A 27 -1.26 8.73 26.68
CA GLN A 27 -2.28 7.89 27.32
C GLN A 27 -3.39 7.47 26.33
N ASN A 28 -3.71 8.36 25.39
CA ASN A 28 -4.78 8.15 24.41
C ASN A 28 -4.55 8.97 23.13
N HIS A 29 -5.41 8.78 22.11
CA HIS A 29 -5.32 9.48 20.83
C HIS A 29 -5.54 10.99 20.94
N GLN A 30 -6.33 11.46 21.91
CA GLN A 30 -6.55 12.89 22.14
C GLN A 30 -5.25 13.57 22.57
N ASP A 31 -4.55 12.98 23.55
CA ASP A 31 -3.25 13.49 24.02
C ASP A 31 -2.22 13.51 22.87
N ALA A 32 -2.24 12.49 22.01
CA ALA A 32 -1.37 12.44 20.83
C ALA A 32 -1.62 13.60 19.86
N VAL A 33 -2.89 13.90 19.58
CA VAL A 33 -3.28 15.01 18.69
C VAL A 33 -2.91 16.36 19.32
N GLU A 34 -3.22 16.58 20.60
CA GLU A 34 -2.88 17.82 21.29
C GLU A 34 -1.37 18.06 21.33
N MET A 35 -0.59 17.00 21.58
CA MET A 35 0.86 17.07 21.53
C MET A 35 1.37 17.39 20.13
N LEU A 36 0.85 16.72 19.08
CA LEU A 36 1.21 17.02 17.70
C LEU A 36 0.97 18.50 17.36
N LEU A 37 -0.22 19.01 17.68
CA LEU A 37 -0.58 20.40 17.41
C LEU A 37 0.34 21.39 18.16
N LYS A 38 0.71 21.07 19.40
CA LYS A 38 1.68 21.85 20.18
C LYS A 38 3.06 21.86 19.53
N VAL A 39 3.56 20.69 19.11
CA VAL A 39 4.85 20.55 18.42
C VAL A 39 4.87 21.34 17.11
N LEU A 40 3.78 21.34 16.31
CA LEU A 40 3.71 22.14 15.09
C LEU A 40 3.94 23.65 15.35
N ILE A 41 3.40 24.18 16.44
CA ILE A 41 3.59 25.58 16.84
C ILE A 41 4.99 25.81 17.41
N GLU A 42 5.45 24.97 18.34
CA GLU A 42 6.78 25.09 18.97
C GLU A 42 7.92 25.06 17.96
N LYS A 43 7.78 24.20 16.94
CA LYS A 43 8.75 24.08 15.84
C LYS A 43 8.54 25.10 14.73
N LYS A 44 7.59 26.02 14.89
CA LYS A 44 7.26 27.08 13.93
C LYS A 44 6.91 26.55 12.53
N ILE A 45 6.30 25.36 12.47
CA ILE A 45 5.74 24.80 11.23
C ILE A 45 4.48 25.57 10.85
N VAL A 46 3.68 25.90 11.87
CA VAL A 46 2.60 26.90 11.83
C VAL A 46 2.80 27.90 12.96
N HIS A 47 2.33 29.13 12.79
CA HIS A 47 2.40 30.15 13.84
C HIS A 47 1.22 30.04 14.81
N CYS A 48 0.07 29.58 14.30
CA CYS A 48 -1.13 29.33 15.11
C CYS A 48 -1.96 28.21 14.46
N LEU A 49 -2.95 27.67 15.19
CA LEU A 49 -3.80 26.59 14.68
C LEU A 49 -4.71 27.01 13.52
N GLU A 50 -5.01 28.31 13.41
CA GLU A 50 -5.82 28.88 12.33
C GLU A 50 -5.16 28.80 10.95
N GLU A 51 -3.85 28.59 10.89
CA GLU A 51 -3.13 28.37 9.64
C GLU A 51 -3.36 26.95 9.08
N ILE A 52 -3.87 26.01 9.92
CA ILE A 52 -4.21 24.67 9.48
C ILE A 52 -5.50 24.71 8.67
N SER A 53 -5.38 24.55 7.36
CA SER A 53 -6.51 24.68 6.42
C SER A 53 -7.27 23.37 6.20
N GLY A 54 -6.68 22.21 6.52
CA GLY A 54 -7.30 20.91 6.35
C GLY A 54 -6.52 19.79 7.04
N VAL A 55 -7.20 18.68 7.33
CA VAL A 55 -6.60 17.47 7.91
C VAL A 55 -6.94 16.27 7.06
N GLY A 56 -5.93 15.52 6.64
CA GLY A 56 -6.08 14.25 5.92
C GLY A 56 -5.87 13.05 6.83
N HIS A 57 -6.78 12.11 6.76
CA HIS A 57 -6.70 10.86 7.52
C HIS A 57 -6.57 9.67 6.60
N ARG A 58 -5.48 8.94 6.69
CA ARG A 58 -5.41 7.61 6.10
C ARG A 58 -6.25 6.65 6.93
N ILE A 59 -7.26 6.04 6.29
CA ILE A 59 -8.14 5.04 6.87
C ILE A 59 -7.97 3.75 6.07
N LEU A 60 -7.80 2.62 6.77
CA LEU A 60 -7.54 1.36 6.08
C LEU A 60 -8.69 0.96 5.15
N HIS A 61 -9.94 0.99 5.65
CA HIS A 61 -11.05 0.32 4.99
C HIS A 61 -12.35 1.14 5.04
N CYS A 62 -13.04 1.26 3.91
CA CYS A 62 -14.34 1.91 3.81
C CYS A 62 -15.48 0.98 3.38
N GLY A 63 -15.24 -0.34 3.36
CA GLY A 63 -16.22 -1.25 2.75
C GLY A 63 -16.46 -0.90 1.28
N GLU A 64 -17.69 -0.90 0.87
CA GLU A 64 -18.15 -0.47 -0.46
C GLU A 64 -18.82 0.92 -0.43
N PHE A 65 -18.71 1.66 0.68
CA PHE A 65 -19.43 2.91 0.86
C PHE A 65 -18.85 4.09 0.07
N TYR A 66 -17.52 4.11 -0.16
CA TYR A 66 -16.86 5.29 -0.72
C TYR A 66 -15.85 4.94 -1.80
N HIS A 67 -16.18 5.31 -3.03
CA HIS A 67 -15.31 5.13 -4.21
C HIS A 67 -14.21 6.21 -4.33
N ASP A 68 -14.21 7.20 -3.45
CA ASP A 68 -13.23 8.29 -3.39
C ASP A 68 -13.06 8.75 -1.94
N SER A 69 -12.12 9.67 -1.70
CA SER A 69 -11.94 10.34 -0.43
C SER A 69 -13.18 11.16 -0.07
N VAL A 70 -13.51 11.28 1.21
CA VAL A 70 -14.73 11.94 1.67
C VAL A 70 -14.48 12.89 2.83
N LEU A 71 -15.32 13.92 2.95
CA LEU A 71 -15.38 14.76 4.14
C LEU A 71 -15.87 13.92 5.34
N MET A 72 -15.12 13.95 6.43
CA MET A 72 -15.46 13.20 7.64
C MET A 72 -16.56 13.92 8.42
N THR A 73 -17.65 13.20 8.64
CA THR A 73 -18.81 13.60 9.44
C THR A 73 -19.19 12.45 10.37
N GLU A 74 -20.06 12.69 11.34
CA GLU A 74 -20.56 11.59 12.19
C GLU A 74 -21.30 10.52 11.37
N GLU A 75 -21.92 10.87 10.24
CA GLU A 75 -22.55 9.89 9.34
C GLU A 75 -21.50 9.02 8.64
N SER A 76 -20.45 9.64 8.08
CA SER A 76 -19.38 8.88 7.41
C SER A 76 -18.63 7.99 8.39
N ILE A 77 -18.37 8.48 9.61
CA ILE A 77 -17.74 7.71 10.68
C ILE A 77 -18.58 6.47 11.02
N LYS A 78 -19.90 6.62 11.24
CA LYS A 78 -20.80 5.48 11.53
C LYS A 78 -20.82 4.44 10.42
N LYS A 79 -20.80 4.86 9.14
CA LYS A 79 -20.71 3.94 8.00
C LYS A 79 -19.38 3.15 8.03
N ILE A 80 -18.27 3.82 8.32
CA ILE A 80 -16.96 3.15 8.40
C ILE A 80 -16.91 2.23 9.63
N GLU A 81 -17.50 2.62 10.77
CA GLU A 81 -17.60 1.76 11.95
C GLU A 81 -18.35 0.47 11.67
N SER A 82 -19.38 0.49 10.82
CA SER A 82 -20.16 -0.71 10.46
C SER A 82 -19.35 -1.78 9.72
N VAL A 83 -18.16 -1.43 9.22
CA VAL A 83 -17.23 -2.36 8.55
C VAL A 83 -15.92 -2.55 9.32
N ASN A 84 -15.91 -2.27 10.62
CA ASN A 84 -14.73 -2.49 11.46
C ASN A 84 -14.24 -3.94 11.44
N ASP A 85 -15.12 -4.91 11.24
CA ASP A 85 -14.78 -6.33 11.15
C ASP A 85 -13.89 -6.65 9.92
N LEU A 86 -13.91 -5.81 8.88
CA LEU A 86 -13.02 -5.93 7.72
C LEU A 86 -11.61 -5.38 7.98
N GLY A 87 -11.44 -4.56 9.03
CA GLY A 87 -10.16 -3.97 9.43
C GLY A 87 -10.03 -3.78 10.94
N PRO A 88 -10.24 -4.85 11.77
CA PRO A 88 -10.44 -4.71 13.21
C PRO A 88 -9.24 -4.14 13.97
N LEU A 89 -8.03 -4.33 13.45
CA LEU A 89 -6.80 -3.82 14.06
C LEU A 89 -6.50 -2.35 13.69
N HIS A 90 -7.15 -1.80 12.69
CA HIS A 90 -6.79 -0.49 12.12
C HIS A 90 -7.95 0.51 12.14
N ASN A 91 -9.14 0.15 11.64
CA ASN A 91 -10.26 1.08 11.51
C ASN A 91 -10.64 1.76 12.84
N PRO A 92 -10.80 1.03 13.96
CA PRO A 92 -11.15 1.68 15.23
C PRO A 92 -10.12 2.73 15.65
N ALA A 93 -8.82 2.42 15.52
CA ALA A 93 -7.75 3.37 15.85
C ALA A 93 -7.72 4.57 14.89
N ASN A 94 -7.93 4.34 13.58
CA ASN A 94 -8.03 5.42 12.60
C ASN A 94 -9.19 6.38 12.96
N LEU A 95 -10.37 5.86 13.27
CA LEU A 95 -11.54 6.67 13.60
C LEU A 95 -11.40 7.41 14.93
N MET A 96 -10.70 6.85 15.93
CA MET A 96 -10.34 7.59 17.14
C MET A 96 -9.46 8.81 16.81
N GLY A 97 -8.50 8.66 15.92
CA GLY A 97 -7.68 9.78 15.42
C GLY A 97 -8.52 10.84 14.71
N VAL A 98 -9.44 10.42 13.83
CA VAL A 98 -10.38 11.34 13.14
C VAL A 98 -11.16 12.16 14.18
N ARG A 99 -11.81 11.52 15.14
CA ARG A 99 -12.61 12.21 16.17
C ARG A 99 -11.76 13.16 17.02
N ALA A 100 -10.53 12.78 17.34
CA ALA A 100 -9.62 13.64 18.11
C ALA A 100 -9.27 14.92 17.34
N PHE A 101 -8.98 14.83 16.04
CA PHE A 101 -8.73 16.01 15.20
C PHE A 101 -9.98 16.87 15.00
N MET A 102 -11.15 16.26 14.74
CA MET A 102 -12.42 17.00 14.60
C MET A 102 -12.75 17.78 15.87
N LYS A 103 -12.44 17.24 17.05
CA LYS A 103 -12.62 17.91 18.33
C LYS A 103 -11.62 19.05 18.53
N ALA A 104 -10.35 18.82 18.21
CA ALA A 104 -9.27 19.81 18.39
C ALA A 104 -9.36 20.96 17.38
N LEU A 105 -9.82 20.70 16.16
CA LEU A 105 -9.92 21.65 15.04
C LEU A 105 -11.33 21.65 14.44
N PRO A 106 -12.36 22.10 15.16
CA PRO A 106 -13.78 21.91 14.77
C PRO A 106 -14.21 22.68 13.52
N LYS A 107 -13.44 23.66 13.08
CA LYS A 107 -13.72 24.48 11.87
C LYS A 107 -12.91 24.01 10.65
N VAL A 108 -11.99 23.09 10.83
CA VAL A 108 -11.07 22.62 9.79
C VAL A 108 -11.68 21.38 9.11
N PRO A 109 -11.77 21.32 7.77
CA PRO A 109 -12.25 20.14 7.09
C PRO A 109 -11.32 18.94 7.35
N ASN A 110 -11.91 17.85 7.79
CA ASN A 110 -11.23 16.56 7.97
C ASN A 110 -11.63 15.65 6.81
N VAL A 111 -10.67 15.09 6.09
CA VAL A 111 -10.89 14.26 4.90
C VAL A 111 -10.36 12.85 5.14
N GLY A 112 -11.22 11.85 5.00
CA GLY A 112 -10.85 10.44 5.04
C GLY A 112 -10.38 9.98 3.65
N VAL A 113 -9.20 9.39 3.60
CA VAL A 113 -8.60 8.79 2.41
C VAL A 113 -8.39 7.30 2.68
N PHE A 114 -8.99 6.46 1.85
CA PHE A 114 -9.08 5.02 2.11
C PHE A 114 -8.10 4.21 1.26
N ASP A 115 -7.42 3.26 1.89
CA ASP A 115 -6.52 2.34 1.17
C ASP A 115 -7.28 1.49 0.13
N THR A 116 -8.56 1.26 0.33
CA THR A 116 -9.39 0.39 -0.51
C THR A 116 -10.14 1.12 -1.63
N SER A 117 -10.40 2.43 -1.52
CA SER A 117 -11.30 3.16 -2.41
C SER A 117 -10.86 3.15 -3.88
N PHE A 118 -9.55 3.23 -4.16
CA PHE A 118 -9.01 3.18 -5.53
C PHE A 118 -9.35 1.88 -6.26
N HIS A 119 -9.52 0.78 -5.52
CA HIS A 119 -9.80 -0.55 -6.06
C HIS A 119 -11.29 -0.85 -6.23
N LEU A 120 -12.19 0.03 -5.75
CA LEU A 120 -13.64 -0.20 -5.85
C LEU A 120 -14.18 -0.03 -7.29
N THR A 121 -13.33 0.32 -8.24
CA THR A 121 -13.66 0.36 -9.67
C THR A 121 -13.54 -1.00 -10.38
N MET A 122 -13.11 -2.06 -9.67
CA MET A 122 -13.08 -3.42 -10.20
C MET A 122 -14.48 -3.92 -10.53
N GLU A 123 -14.60 -4.63 -11.65
CA GLU A 123 -15.84 -5.31 -12.02
C GLU A 123 -16.10 -6.55 -11.15
N LYS A 124 -17.36 -7.03 -11.11
CA LYS A 124 -17.77 -8.15 -10.24
C LYS A 124 -16.92 -9.40 -10.43
N GLU A 125 -16.58 -9.74 -11.65
CA GLU A 125 -15.76 -10.90 -11.99
C GLU A 125 -14.33 -10.82 -11.45
N ALA A 126 -13.81 -9.61 -11.21
CA ALA A 126 -12.47 -9.39 -10.66
C ALA A 126 -12.45 -9.36 -9.13
N TYR A 127 -13.52 -8.86 -8.49
CA TYR A 127 -13.54 -8.75 -7.03
C TYR A 127 -14.24 -9.89 -6.29
N MET A 128 -15.09 -10.67 -6.97
CA MET A 128 -15.82 -11.77 -6.31
C MET A 128 -14.92 -12.98 -6.10
N TYR A 129 -15.07 -13.62 -4.95
CA TYR A 129 -14.56 -14.96 -4.74
C TYR A 129 -15.62 -16.01 -5.14
N ALA A 130 -15.18 -17.13 -5.72
CA ALA A 130 -16.06 -18.26 -6.06
C ALA A 130 -16.36 -19.11 -4.82
N VAL A 131 -16.98 -18.48 -3.82
CA VAL A 131 -17.46 -19.06 -2.55
C VAL A 131 -18.98 -18.88 -2.46
N PRO A 132 -19.69 -19.43 -1.46
CA PRO A 132 -21.13 -19.20 -1.34
C PRO A 132 -21.47 -17.71 -1.44
N TYR A 133 -22.36 -17.36 -2.39
CA TYR A 133 -22.66 -15.97 -2.73
C TYR A 133 -23.22 -15.16 -1.55
N GLU A 134 -23.94 -15.84 -0.65
CA GLU A 134 -24.46 -15.25 0.59
C GLU A 134 -23.36 -14.71 1.53
N TRP A 135 -22.12 -15.18 1.42
CA TRP A 135 -21.02 -14.61 2.20
C TRP A 135 -20.67 -13.20 1.75
N TYR A 136 -20.76 -12.94 0.46
CA TYR A 136 -20.66 -11.57 -0.04
C TYR A 136 -21.84 -10.73 0.45
N GLN A 137 -23.08 -11.23 0.27
CA GLN A 137 -24.28 -10.47 0.61
C GLN A 137 -24.39 -10.13 2.11
N LYS A 138 -24.00 -11.06 2.99
CA LYS A 138 -24.13 -10.90 4.44
C LYS A 138 -22.93 -10.26 5.11
N TYR A 139 -21.73 -10.53 4.61
CA TYR A 139 -20.48 -10.20 5.31
C TYR A 139 -19.51 -9.37 4.46
N GLY A 140 -19.86 -9.04 3.23
CA GLY A 140 -18.99 -8.30 2.34
C GLY A 140 -17.72 -9.07 1.94
N VAL A 141 -17.79 -10.42 1.85
CA VAL A 141 -16.65 -11.27 1.47
C VAL A 141 -16.36 -11.08 -0.01
N ARG A 142 -15.38 -10.25 -0.30
CA ARG A 142 -14.86 -9.93 -1.65
C ARG A 142 -13.41 -9.48 -1.58
N LYS A 143 -12.77 -9.36 -2.73
CA LYS A 143 -11.49 -8.66 -2.87
C LYS A 143 -11.72 -7.15 -2.76
N TYR A 144 -10.97 -6.48 -1.88
CA TYR A 144 -10.98 -5.02 -1.73
C TYR A 144 -9.71 -4.38 -2.28
N GLY A 145 -8.55 -4.98 -2.01
CA GLY A 145 -7.25 -4.38 -2.33
C GLY A 145 -6.84 -3.29 -1.35
N PHE A 146 -5.55 -2.99 -1.31
CA PHE A 146 -4.95 -2.03 -0.38
C PHE A 146 -3.81 -1.26 -1.06
N HIS A 147 -3.16 -0.32 -0.36
CA HIS A 147 -2.20 0.64 -0.89
C HIS A 147 -2.79 1.53 -2.00
N GLY A 148 -4.11 1.72 -2.02
CA GLY A 148 -4.81 2.42 -3.09
C GLY A 148 -4.30 3.85 -3.30
N THR A 149 -3.95 4.57 -2.22
CA THR A 149 -3.37 5.91 -2.28
C THR A 149 -2.05 5.92 -3.03
N SER A 150 -1.18 4.93 -2.78
CA SER A 150 0.09 4.77 -3.48
C SER A 150 -0.12 4.41 -4.96
N HIS A 151 -0.97 3.41 -5.26
CA HIS A 151 -1.27 3.02 -6.64
C HIS A 151 -1.87 4.18 -7.44
N LYS A 152 -2.78 4.96 -6.84
CA LYS A 152 -3.35 6.18 -7.41
C LYS A 152 -2.24 7.20 -7.72
N TYR A 153 -1.42 7.53 -6.73
CA TYR A 153 -0.34 8.50 -6.86
C TYR A 153 0.63 8.18 -8.00
N VAL A 154 1.18 6.96 -7.99
CA VAL A 154 2.21 6.59 -8.99
C VAL A 154 1.63 6.45 -10.40
N SER A 155 0.33 6.14 -10.53
CA SER A 155 -0.35 6.13 -11.82
C SER A 155 -0.46 7.56 -12.40
N TYR A 156 -0.80 8.56 -11.59
CA TYR A 156 -0.81 9.96 -12.02
C TYR A 156 0.58 10.48 -12.39
N GLU A 157 1.59 10.19 -11.58
CA GLU A 157 2.96 10.64 -11.86
C GLU A 157 3.54 9.96 -13.12
N ALA A 158 3.21 8.68 -13.36
CA ALA A 158 3.59 7.98 -14.58
C ALA A 158 2.90 8.58 -15.81
N ALA A 159 1.60 8.86 -15.76
CA ALA A 159 0.86 9.50 -16.86
C ALA A 159 1.44 10.89 -17.20
N LYS A 160 1.76 11.67 -16.17
CA LYS A 160 2.40 12.98 -16.32
C LYS A 160 3.79 12.85 -16.99
N HIS A 161 4.61 11.89 -16.57
CA HIS A 161 5.92 11.65 -17.18
C HIS A 161 5.81 11.22 -18.64
N LEU A 162 4.88 10.31 -18.94
CA LEU A 162 4.63 9.82 -20.29
C LEU A 162 3.95 10.87 -21.20
N ASN A 163 3.57 12.02 -20.64
CA ASN A 163 2.83 13.08 -21.30
C ASN A 163 1.58 12.57 -22.04
N LYS A 164 0.81 11.71 -21.35
CA LYS A 164 -0.43 11.11 -21.85
C LYS A 164 -1.52 11.20 -20.78
N PRO A 165 -2.80 11.37 -21.18
CA PRO A 165 -3.91 11.25 -20.24
C PRO A 165 -3.93 9.88 -19.58
N LEU A 166 -4.17 9.83 -18.27
CA LEU A 166 -4.24 8.56 -17.51
C LEU A 166 -5.32 7.62 -18.09
N GLU A 167 -6.40 8.21 -18.59
CA GLU A 167 -7.54 7.53 -19.22
C GLU A 167 -7.21 6.90 -20.58
N SER A 168 -6.00 7.11 -21.09
CA SER A 168 -5.50 6.45 -22.32
C SER A 168 -4.52 5.32 -22.06
N LEU A 169 -4.13 5.10 -20.80
CA LEU A 169 -3.03 4.20 -20.42
C LEU A 169 -3.51 2.93 -19.74
N ARG A 170 -2.72 1.86 -19.93
CA ARG A 170 -2.80 0.58 -19.21
C ARG A 170 -1.51 0.44 -18.43
N LEU A 171 -1.62 0.52 -17.12
CA LEU A 171 -0.47 0.52 -16.21
C LEU A 171 -0.52 -0.68 -15.27
N ILE A 172 0.64 -1.24 -14.94
CA ILE A 172 0.79 -2.16 -13.82
C ILE A 172 1.66 -1.46 -12.79
N THR A 173 1.11 -1.22 -11.61
CA THR A 173 1.83 -0.58 -10.51
C THR A 173 2.22 -1.65 -9.49
N CYS A 174 3.53 -1.71 -9.15
CA CYS A 174 4.12 -2.67 -8.24
C CYS A 174 4.59 -1.93 -6.98
N HIS A 175 3.71 -1.83 -5.98
CA HIS A 175 4.06 -1.30 -4.67
C HIS A 175 4.78 -2.40 -3.88
N MET A 176 6.09 -2.30 -3.80
CA MET A 176 6.95 -3.31 -3.17
C MET A 176 7.67 -2.69 -1.96
N GLY A 177 7.03 -2.77 -0.80
CA GLY A 177 7.57 -2.39 0.51
C GLY A 177 7.69 -3.59 1.43
N ASN A 178 7.51 -3.38 2.75
CA ASN A 178 7.32 -4.49 3.69
C ASN A 178 6.00 -5.22 3.44
N GLY A 179 4.93 -4.48 3.06
CA GLY A 179 3.78 -5.01 2.36
C GLY A 179 3.99 -4.91 0.86
N VAL A 180 3.47 -5.87 0.08
CA VAL A 180 3.61 -5.90 -1.38
C VAL A 180 2.24 -6.06 -2.02
N SER A 181 1.92 -5.19 -2.97
CA SER A 181 0.75 -5.33 -3.82
C SER A 181 1.02 -4.83 -5.24
N LEU A 182 0.33 -5.44 -6.19
CA LEU A 182 0.27 -4.96 -7.56
C LEU A 182 -1.16 -4.53 -7.87
N ALA A 183 -1.32 -3.54 -8.75
CA ALA A 183 -2.62 -3.18 -9.30
C ALA A 183 -2.54 -3.04 -10.82
N ALA A 184 -3.54 -3.58 -11.48
CA ALA A 184 -3.82 -3.38 -12.90
C ALA A 184 -4.67 -2.12 -13.05
N VAL A 185 -4.14 -1.09 -13.69
CA VAL A 185 -4.82 0.18 -13.90
C VAL A 185 -5.08 0.38 -15.39
N LYS A 186 -6.34 0.29 -15.78
CA LYS A 186 -6.77 0.43 -17.17
C LYS A 186 -7.62 1.69 -17.32
N TYR A 187 -7.12 2.63 -18.10
CA TYR A 187 -7.82 3.87 -18.43
C TYR A 187 -8.24 4.68 -17.18
N GLY A 188 -7.31 4.77 -16.21
CA GLY A 188 -7.50 5.49 -14.96
C GLY A 188 -8.25 4.74 -13.86
N LYS A 189 -8.73 3.52 -14.12
CA LYS A 189 -9.47 2.68 -13.15
C LYS A 189 -8.66 1.45 -12.77
N CYS A 190 -8.65 1.12 -11.48
CA CYS A 190 -8.16 -0.17 -11.04
C CYS A 190 -9.12 -1.26 -11.52
N VAL A 191 -8.62 -2.24 -12.29
CA VAL A 191 -9.41 -3.35 -12.82
C VAL A 191 -9.11 -4.68 -12.14
N ASP A 192 -7.93 -4.80 -11.49
CA ASP A 192 -7.59 -5.90 -10.58
C ASP A 192 -6.45 -5.51 -9.65
N THR A 193 -6.30 -6.23 -8.53
CA THR A 193 -5.21 -6.04 -7.57
C THR A 193 -4.90 -7.35 -6.84
N THR A 194 -3.70 -7.46 -6.26
CA THR A 194 -3.23 -8.71 -5.66
C THR A 194 -3.69 -8.94 -4.22
N MET A 195 -3.83 -7.89 -3.41
CA MET A 195 -4.38 -8.04 -2.06
C MET A 195 -5.89 -8.30 -2.13
N GLY A 196 -6.40 -9.12 -1.23
CA GLY A 196 -7.74 -9.65 -1.27
C GLY A 196 -8.72 -8.98 -0.31
N LEU A 197 -9.47 -9.81 0.44
CA LEU A 197 -10.31 -9.39 1.57
C LEU A 197 -9.48 -8.66 2.62
N THR A 198 -8.25 -9.10 2.81
CA THR A 198 -7.27 -8.53 3.74
C THR A 198 -5.93 -8.28 3.03
N PRO A 199 -4.99 -7.53 3.64
CA PRO A 199 -3.65 -7.34 3.08
C PRO A 199 -2.77 -8.60 3.12
N LEU A 200 -3.30 -9.78 3.48
CA LEU A 200 -2.55 -11.04 3.53
C LEU A 200 -2.34 -11.64 2.15
N ASP A 201 -3.35 -11.56 1.28
CA ASP A 201 -3.37 -12.21 -0.04
C ASP A 201 -2.35 -11.59 -1.02
N GLY A 202 -2.01 -12.34 -2.06
CA GLY A 202 -1.18 -11.89 -3.16
C GLY A 202 0.27 -12.37 -3.10
N VAL A 203 1.20 -11.45 -3.15
CA VAL A 203 2.65 -11.69 -3.20
C VAL A 203 3.20 -11.99 -1.80
N PRO A 204 4.16 -12.92 -1.61
CA PRO A 204 4.88 -13.08 -0.34
C PRO A 204 5.56 -11.77 0.08
N MET A 205 5.51 -11.46 1.39
CA MET A 205 5.94 -10.17 1.95
C MET A 205 6.96 -10.37 3.08
N GLY A 206 7.28 -9.31 3.78
CA GLY A 206 8.22 -9.39 4.92
C GLY A 206 7.79 -10.39 6.00
N THR A 207 6.50 -10.39 6.37
CA THR A 207 5.96 -11.28 7.42
C THR A 207 4.73 -12.08 6.99
N ARG A 208 4.20 -11.83 5.79
CA ARG A 208 2.95 -12.43 5.28
C ARG A 208 3.24 -13.44 4.19
N SER A 209 2.46 -14.52 4.19
CA SER A 209 2.61 -15.62 3.24
C SER A 209 2.29 -15.23 1.78
N GLY A 210 1.40 -14.27 1.57
CA GLY A 210 0.72 -14.12 0.29
C GLY A 210 -0.30 -15.24 0.06
N THR A 211 -0.73 -15.42 -1.19
CA THR A 211 -1.70 -16.44 -1.58
C THR A 211 -1.20 -17.85 -1.28
N ILE A 212 -2.03 -18.64 -0.61
CA ILE A 212 -1.83 -20.08 -0.36
C ILE A 212 -3.09 -20.85 -0.72
N ASP A 213 -3.01 -22.18 -0.81
CA ASP A 213 -4.19 -23.04 -0.83
C ASP A 213 -4.93 -22.93 0.52
N PRO A 214 -6.22 -22.59 0.56
CA PRO A 214 -7.00 -22.49 1.81
C PRO A 214 -6.97 -23.77 2.66
N ALA A 215 -6.84 -24.95 2.05
CA ALA A 215 -6.75 -26.22 2.75
C ALA A 215 -5.52 -26.32 3.68
N VAL A 216 -4.48 -25.52 3.45
CA VAL A 216 -3.31 -25.43 4.35
C VAL A 216 -3.73 -25.04 5.75
N VAL A 217 -4.72 -24.15 5.91
CA VAL A 217 -5.17 -23.69 7.24
C VAL A 217 -5.70 -24.86 8.05
N ASP A 218 -6.68 -25.60 7.53
CA ASP A 218 -7.25 -26.78 8.22
C ASP A 218 -6.20 -27.89 8.45
N PHE A 219 -5.33 -28.12 7.44
CA PHE A 219 -4.24 -29.12 7.54
C PHE A 219 -3.32 -28.83 8.74
N ILE A 220 -2.87 -27.60 8.89
CA ILE A 220 -1.99 -27.18 9.98
C ILE A 220 -2.72 -27.16 11.33
N CYS A 221 -4.00 -26.71 11.37
CA CYS A 221 -4.81 -26.78 12.58
C CYS A 221 -4.80 -28.21 13.16
N ARG A 222 -5.04 -29.21 12.32
CA ARG A 222 -5.04 -30.61 12.73
C ARG A 222 -3.66 -31.17 13.07
N LYS A 223 -2.60 -30.77 12.31
CA LYS A 223 -1.23 -31.31 12.52
C LYS A 223 -0.56 -30.74 13.76
N GLU A 224 -0.80 -29.48 14.07
CA GLU A 224 -0.12 -28.76 15.15
C GLU A 224 -1.07 -28.46 16.33
N ASN A 225 -2.31 -28.96 16.31
CA ASN A 225 -3.35 -28.69 17.30
C ASN A 225 -3.53 -27.18 17.58
N LYS A 226 -3.62 -26.41 16.50
CA LYS A 226 -3.81 -24.95 16.51
C LYS A 226 -5.23 -24.56 16.09
N THR A 227 -5.69 -23.42 16.56
CA THR A 227 -6.93 -22.81 16.06
C THR A 227 -6.71 -22.13 14.70
N ALA A 228 -7.78 -21.89 13.96
CA ALA A 228 -7.71 -21.14 12.71
C ALA A 228 -7.17 -19.71 12.92
N GLU A 229 -7.48 -19.08 14.07
CA GLU A 229 -6.96 -17.77 14.43
C GLU A 229 -5.45 -17.79 14.61
N GLU A 230 -4.91 -18.79 15.30
CA GLU A 230 -3.45 -18.97 15.49
C GLU A 230 -2.74 -19.18 14.16
N VAL A 231 -3.30 -20.01 13.26
CA VAL A 231 -2.74 -20.22 11.93
C VAL A 231 -2.80 -18.92 11.11
N ASN A 232 -3.93 -18.21 11.14
CA ASN A 232 -4.04 -16.92 10.47
C ASN A 232 -3.01 -15.88 11.00
N ARG A 233 -2.75 -15.88 12.31
CA ARG A 233 -1.70 -15.04 12.90
C ARG A 233 -0.31 -15.42 12.36
N ILE A 234 0.01 -16.71 12.24
CA ILE A 234 1.27 -17.20 11.67
C ILE A 234 1.40 -16.74 10.20
N LEU A 235 0.34 -16.87 9.40
CA LEU A 235 0.34 -16.43 8.01
C LEU A 235 0.57 -14.92 7.85
N ASN A 236 0.13 -14.11 8.82
CA ASN A 236 0.29 -12.65 8.81
C ASN A 236 1.61 -12.15 9.40
N LYS A 237 2.20 -12.85 10.40
CA LYS A 237 3.28 -12.32 11.22
C LYS A 237 4.57 -13.15 11.20
N GLU A 238 4.49 -14.43 10.83
CA GLU A 238 5.59 -15.39 10.97
C GLU A 238 5.89 -16.11 9.65
N SER A 239 5.33 -15.62 8.53
CA SER A 239 5.48 -16.17 7.18
C SER A 239 6.30 -15.22 6.29
N GLY A 240 6.31 -15.44 4.99
CA GLY A 240 7.08 -14.62 4.06
C GLY A 240 8.58 -14.66 4.35
N TYR A 241 9.25 -13.52 4.30
CA TYR A 241 10.69 -13.42 4.53
C TYR A 241 11.11 -13.96 5.89
N ILE A 242 10.44 -13.52 6.98
CA ILE A 242 10.75 -13.99 8.32
C ILE A 242 10.48 -15.49 8.49
N GLY A 243 9.47 -16.02 7.78
CA GLY A 243 9.12 -17.44 7.80
C GLY A 243 10.23 -18.33 7.27
N PHE A 244 10.96 -17.89 6.27
CA PHE A 244 12.09 -18.61 5.65
C PHE A 244 13.42 -18.27 6.33
N TYR A 245 13.76 -17.00 6.42
CA TYR A 245 15.08 -16.57 6.92
C TYR A 245 15.22 -16.63 8.44
N LYS A 246 14.11 -16.52 9.18
CA LYS A 246 14.01 -16.58 10.67
C LYS A 246 14.69 -15.44 11.44
N LYS A 247 15.57 -14.65 10.83
CA LYS A 247 16.36 -13.61 11.50
C LYS A 247 15.84 -12.20 11.23
N SER A 248 15.25 -11.96 10.05
CA SER A 248 14.77 -10.65 9.64
C SER A 248 13.66 -10.76 8.61
N SER A 249 12.77 -9.76 8.60
CA SER A 249 11.78 -9.52 7.54
C SER A 249 12.20 -8.42 6.57
N ASP A 250 13.40 -7.85 6.73
CA ASP A 250 13.91 -6.77 5.89
C ASP A 250 14.61 -7.33 4.65
N ALA A 251 14.17 -6.89 3.48
CA ALA A 251 14.73 -7.32 2.19
C ALA A 251 16.25 -7.07 2.09
N ARG A 252 16.78 -6.06 2.76
CA ARG A 252 18.22 -5.73 2.76
C ARG A 252 19.03 -6.82 3.46
N ASP A 253 18.53 -7.31 4.59
CA ASP A 253 19.17 -8.38 5.34
C ASP A 253 19.11 -9.70 4.55
N LEU A 254 17.98 -9.97 3.87
CA LEU A 254 17.86 -11.15 3.03
C LEU A 254 18.81 -11.08 1.81
N ARG A 255 18.97 -9.92 1.17
CA ARG A 255 19.94 -9.75 0.07
C ARG A 255 21.37 -9.96 0.54
N LYS A 256 21.72 -9.47 1.72
CA LYS A 256 23.03 -9.74 2.33
C LYS A 256 23.21 -11.24 2.59
N ALA A 257 22.24 -11.89 3.21
CA ALA A 257 22.29 -13.34 3.47
C ALA A 257 22.35 -14.15 2.17
N GLN A 258 21.65 -13.75 1.12
CA GLN A 258 21.74 -14.36 -0.22
C GLN A 258 23.17 -14.28 -0.77
N ALA A 259 23.81 -13.12 -0.68
CA ALA A 259 25.19 -12.93 -1.12
C ALA A 259 26.20 -13.78 -0.30
N GLU A 260 25.86 -14.08 0.95
CA GLU A 260 26.63 -14.98 1.84
C GLU A 260 26.29 -16.47 1.63
N GLY A 261 25.45 -16.81 0.63
CA GLY A 261 25.12 -18.19 0.26
C GLY A 261 23.95 -18.81 1.05
N ASN A 262 23.11 -18.02 1.71
CA ASN A 262 21.94 -18.54 2.42
C ASN A 262 20.85 -18.97 1.44
N GLU A 263 20.62 -20.28 1.29
CA GLU A 263 19.69 -20.88 0.35
C GLU A 263 18.22 -20.48 0.61
N LEU A 264 17.80 -20.37 1.88
CA LEU A 264 16.41 -20.02 2.20
C LEU A 264 16.12 -18.53 1.94
N ALA A 265 17.11 -17.65 2.16
CA ALA A 265 17.00 -16.26 1.79
C ALA A 265 16.91 -16.09 0.26
N ASP A 266 17.74 -16.81 -0.49
CA ASP A 266 17.70 -16.86 -1.95
C ASP A 266 16.34 -17.35 -2.47
N LEU A 267 15.87 -18.47 -1.91
CA LEU A 267 14.61 -19.08 -2.31
C LEU A 267 13.40 -18.14 -2.14
N ILE A 268 13.25 -17.52 -0.96
CA ILE A 268 12.08 -16.67 -0.70
C ILE A 268 12.12 -15.38 -1.52
N LEU A 269 13.29 -14.81 -1.79
CA LEU A 269 13.42 -13.68 -2.72
C LEU A 269 13.00 -14.06 -4.14
N LYS A 270 13.44 -15.22 -4.63
CA LYS A 270 13.04 -15.75 -5.94
C LYS A 270 11.53 -16.07 -6.01
N MET A 271 10.95 -16.59 -4.91
CA MET A 271 9.50 -16.83 -4.83
C MET A 271 8.70 -15.53 -4.94
N GLN A 272 9.14 -14.46 -4.25
CA GLN A 272 8.49 -13.15 -4.37
C GLN A 272 8.59 -12.60 -5.79
N GLU A 273 9.79 -12.58 -6.38
CA GLU A 273 10.03 -12.10 -7.75
C GLU A 273 9.21 -12.88 -8.77
N LYS A 274 9.18 -14.22 -8.64
CA LYS A 274 8.33 -15.08 -9.50
C LYS A 274 6.86 -14.71 -9.37
N LYS A 275 6.37 -14.50 -8.15
CA LYS A 275 4.95 -14.18 -7.95
C LYS A 275 4.57 -12.81 -8.52
N VAL A 276 5.49 -11.84 -8.47
CA VAL A 276 5.33 -10.54 -9.15
C VAL A 276 5.21 -10.73 -10.66
N VAL A 277 6.08 -11.55 -11.26
CA VAL A 277 6.03 -11.87 -12.69
C VAL A 277 4.71 -12.55 -13.08
N ASP A 278 4.21 -13.51 -12.27
CA ASP A 278 2.93 -14.18 -12.49
C ASP A 278 1.78 -13.17 -12.59
N TYR A 279 1.71 -12.21 -11.66
CA TYR A 279 0.68 -11.17 -11.68
C TYR A 279 0.84 -10.20 -12.85
N ILE A 280 2.06 -9.80 -13.18
CA ILE A 280 2.30 -8.94 -14.36
C ILE A 280 1.81 -9.64 -15.63
N GLY A 281 2.10 -10.92 -15.80
CA GLY A 281 1.63 -11.72 -16.93
C GLY A 281 0.11 -11.81 -16.99
N SER A 282 -0.54 -12.10 -15.85
CA SER A 282 -1.99 -12.14 -15.72
C SER A 282 -2.63 -10.79 -16.09
N TYR A 283 -2.12 -9.70 -15.55
CA TYR A 283 -2.64 -8.35 -15.78
C TYR A 283 -2.42 -7.87 -17.21
N TYR A 284 -1.28 -8.23 -17.82
CA TYR A 284 -1.04 -7.98 -19.23
C TYR A 284 -2.13 -8.61 -20.11
N ALA A 285 -2.43 -9.87 -19.87
CA ALA A 285 -3.46 -10.59 -20.61
C ALA A 285 -4.87 -10.01 -20.35
N TYR A 286 -5.20 -9.76 -19.08
CA TYR A 286 -6.51 -9.24 -18.67
C TYR A 286 -6.80 -7.84 -19.23
N MET A 287 -5.80 -6.95 -19.25
CA MET A 287 -5.95 -5.60 -19.81
C MET A 287 -5.86 -5.53 -21.33
N GLY A 288 -5.40 -6.60 -22.00
CA GLY A 288 -5.13 -6.63 -23.44
C GLY A 288 -3.86 -5.85 -23.81
N GLY A 289 -2.86 -5.89 -22.95
CA GLY A 289 -1.57 -5.21 -23.10
C GLY A 289 -1.28 -4.23 -21.97
N VAL A 290 -0.07 -3.67 -21.96
CA VAL A 290 0.44 -2.75 -20.94
C VAL A 290 1.30 -1.67 -21.60
N ASP A 291 1.12 -0.42 -21.20
CA ASP A 291 1.91 0.71 -21.67
C ASP A 291 3.12 0.99 -20.75
N ALA A 292 2.95 0.78 -19.41
CA ALA A 292 4.07 0.87 -18.50
C ALA A 292 3.92 -0.04 -17.27
N ILE A 293 5.06 -0.51 -16.74
CA ILE A 293 5.22 -1.17 -15.45
C ILE A 293 5.94 -0.21 -14.51
N ILE A 294 5.40 -0.02 -13.31
CA ILE A 294 5.86 1.00 -12.36
C ILE A 294 6.27 0.32 -11.06
N PHE A 295 7.55 0.44 -10.70
CA PHE A 295 8.07 0.01 -9.40
C PHE A 295 8.05 1.17 -8.42
N THR A 296 7.57 0.90 -7.20
CA THR A 296 7.46 1.91 -6.13
C THR A 296 7.61 1.29 -4.75
N ALA A 297 7.65 2.11 -3.72
CA ALA A 297 7.90 1.77 -2.33
C ALA A 297 9.31 1.18 -2.08
N GLY A 298 9.61 0.89 -0.82
CA GLY A 298 10.98 0.66 -0.36
C GLY A 298 11.82 -0.33 -1.18
N ILE A 299 11.29 -1.49 -1.52
CA ILE A 299 11.97 -2.49 -2.36
C ILE A 299 11.94 -2.05 -3.83
N GLY A 300 10.77 -1.64 -4.34
CA GLY A 300 10.61 -1.19 -5.72
C GLY A 300 11.55 -0.03 -6.08
N GLU A 301 11.74 0.91 -5.17
CA GLU A 301 12.59 2.09 -5.37
C GLU A 301 14.09 1.83 -5.15
N LYS A 302 14.45 0.94 -4.20
CA LYS A 302 15.81 0.87 -3.66
C LYS A 302 16.52 -0.46 -3.89
N ALA A 303 15.84 -1.48 -4.47
CA ALA A 303 16.44 -2.79 -4.76
C ALA A 303 16.60 -3.03 -6.27
N PRO A 304 17.70 -2.57 -6.88
CA PRO A 304 17.94 -2.73 -8.32
C PRO A 304 17.98 -4.20 -8.75
N GLU A 305 18.46 -5.10 -7.92
CA GLU A 305 18.53 -6.54 -8.19
C GLU A 305 17.13 -7.13 -8.36
N THR A 306 16.18 -6.74 -7.50
CA THR A 306 14.78 -7.18 -7.59
C THR A 306 14.14 -6.73 -8.90
N ARG A 307 14.31 -5.44 -9.28
CA ARG A 307 13.79 -4.91 -10.54
C ARG A 307 14.40 -5.63 -11.74
N TYR A 308 15.72 -5.83 -11.73
CA TYR A 308 16.43 -6.55 -12.78
C TYR A 308 15.90 -7.98 -12.94
N ASN A 309 15.81 -8.74 -11.87
CA ASN A 309 15.36 -10.14 -11.89
C ASN A 309 13.93 -10.29 -12.40
N ILE A 310 13.05 -9.35 -12.06
CA ILE A 310 11.66 -9.32 -12.57
C ILE A 310 11.67 -8.99 -14.06
N CYS A 311 12.36 -7.92 -14.47
CA CYS A 311 12.41 -7.48 -15.86
C CYS A 311 13.07 -8.52 -16.77
N ALA A 312 14.13 -9.20 -16.32
CA ALA A 312 14.81 -10.25 -17.08
C ALA A 312 13.88 -11.41 -17.43
N ARG A 313 12.96 -11.79 -16.51
CA ARG A 313 11.94 -12.82 -16.78
C ARG A 313 10.83 -12.36 -17.74
N LEU A 314 10.66 -11.06 -17.89
CA LEU A 314 9.67 -10.44 -18.77
C LEU A 314 10.26 -10.07 -20.14
N LYS A 315 11.56 -10.28 -20.37
CA LYS A 315 12.25 -9.97 -21.62
C LYS A 315 11.66 -10.75 -22.80
N GLU A 316 11.65 -12.07 -22.71
CA GLU A 316 11.17 -12.94 -23.79
C GLU A 316 9.67 -12.77 -24.07
N PRO A 317 8.76 -12.82 -23.06
CA PRO A 317 7.33 -12.74 -23.33
C PRO A 317 6.84 -11.35 -23.73
N PHE A 318 7.48 -10.25 -23.26
CA PHE A 318 6.97 -8.89 -23.44
C PHE A 318 7.96 -7.91 -24.07
N GLY A 319 9.17 -8.36 -24.39
CA GLY A 319 10.21 -7.50 -24.97
C GLY A 319 10.72 -6.43 -24.00
N ILE A 320 10.66 -6.68 -22.68
CA ILE A 320 11.10 -5.72 -21.69
C ILE A 320 12.61 -5.79 -21.53
N GLU A 321 13.26 -4.68 -21.84
CA GLU A 321 14.69 -4.46 -21.58
C GLU A 321 14.89 -3.16 -20.80
N ILE A 322 15.71 -3.22 -19.76
CA ILE A 322 16.07 -2.06 -18.94
C ILE A 322 17.53 -1.66 -19.11
N ASP A 323 17.80 -0.39 -18.89
CA ASP A 323 19.13 0.17 -18.76
C ASP A 323 19.71 -0.23 -17.39
N GLU A 324 20.71 -1.10 -17.37
CA GLU A 324 21.27 -1.67 -16.15
C GLU A 324 22.03 -0.63 -15.32
N GLU A 325 22.66 0.36 -15.95
CA GLU A 325 23.37 1.43 -15.25
C GLU A 325 22.37 2.36 -14.55
N LYS A 326 21.33 2.81 -15.25
CA LYS A 326 20.25 3.60 -14.64
C LYS A 326 19.55 2.83 -13.52
N ASN A 327 19.41 1.50 -13.68
CA ASN A 327 18.77 0.68 -12.67
C ASN A 327 19.52 0.68 -11.31
N GLN A 328 20.81 0.99 -11.27
CA GLN A 328 21.55 1.10 -10.01
C GLN A 328 21.19 2.33 -9.17
N ILE A 329 20.56 3.34 -9.76
CA ILE A 329 20.12 4.54 -9.07
C ILE A 329 18.94 4.19 -8.14
N LYS A 330 18.94 4.74 -6.92
CA LYS A 330 17.98 4.40 -5.86
C LYS A 330 17.20 5.63 -5.41
N GLY A 331 15.91 5.45 -5.12
CA GLY A 331 15.07 6.46 -4.45
C GLY A 331 14.78 7.72 -5.28
N GLN A 332 14.89 7.64 -6.59
CA GLN A 332 14.59 8.73 -7.52
C GLN A 332 13.59 8.28 -8.58
N PHE A 333 12.92 9.24 -9.21
CA PHE A 333 12.11 8.97 -10.40
C PHE A 333 13.03 8.59 -11.56
N LEU A 334 12.78 7.44 -12.18
CA LEU A 334 13.60 6.92 -13.28
C LEU A 334 12.72 6.30 -14.37
N GLU A 335 13.08 6.51 -15.63
CA GLU A 335 12.67 5.67 -16.74
C GLU A 335 13.81 4.71 -17.06
N LEU A 336 13.59 3.42 -16.79
CA LEU A 336 14.60 2.38 -16.95
C LEU A 336 14.58 1.74 -18.35
N SER A 337 13.48 1.84 -19.07
CA SER A 337 13.33 1.29 -20.41
C SER A 337 14.19 2.01 -21.43
N LYS A 338 14.60 1.28 -22.48
CA LYS A 338 15.23 1.88 -23.67
C LYS A 338 14.27 2.87 -24.34
N PRO A 339 14.76 3.86 -25.10
CA PRO A 339 13.92 4.90 -25.71
C PRO A 339 12.80 4.35 -26.62
N ASP A 340 13.09 3.31 -27.36
CA ASP A 340 12.20 2.65 -28.33
C ASP A 340 11.32 1.53 -27.72
N ALA A 341 11.45 1.28 -26.42
CA ALA A 341 10.70 0.23 -25.75
C ALA A 341 9.17 0.49 -25.83
N LYS A 342 8.43 -0.51 -26.27
CA LYS A 342 6.97 -0.48 -26.38
C LYS A 342 6.30 -0.43 -25.00
N ILE A 343 6.87 -1.14 -24.04
CA ILE A 343 6.43 -1.13 -22.64
C ILE A 343 7.45 -0.36 -21.84
N LYS A 344 7.04 0.73 -21.21
CA LYS A 344 7.93 1.51 -20.38
C LYS A 344 8.09 0.86 -18.99
N VAL A 345 9.28 0.96 -18.43
CA VAL A 345 9.58 0.54 -17.04
C VAL A 345 9.99 1.77 -16.26
N LEU A 346 9.22 2.10 -15.25
CA LEU A 346 9.41 3.30 -14.44
C LEU A 346 9.71 2.93 -12.98
N VAL A 347 10.54 3.72 -12.32
CA VAL A 347 10.64 3.79 -10.87
C VAL A 347 10.02 5.11 -10.45
N VAL A 348 8.95 5.05 -9.69
CA VAL A 348 8.26 6.25 -9.21
C VAL A 348 8.23 6.23 -7.69
N PRO A 349 9.02 7.07 -7.00
CA PRO A 349 8.94 7.17 -5.55
C PRO A 349 7.53 7.53 -5.11
N THR A 350 6.93 6.69 -4.25
CA THR A 350 5.58 6.97 -3.75
C THR A 350 5.59 8.17 -2.80
N ASN A 351 4.50 8.92 -2.80
CA ASN A 351 4.27 10.03 -1.88
C ASN A 351 2.79 10.06 -1.52
N GLU A 352 2.42 9.16 -0.61
CA GLU A 352 1.04 9.00 -0.16
C GLU A 352 0.56 10.25 0.57
N GLU A 353 1.43 10.92 1.32
CA GLU A 353 1.12 12.15 2.04
C GLU A 353 0.75 13.29 1.07
N LEU A 354 1.48 13.42 -0.04
CA LEU A 354 1.13 14.41 -1.07
C LEU A 354 -0.19 14.07 -1.75
N MET A 355 -0.49 12.78 -1.97
CA MET A 355 -1.78 12.38 -2.53
C MET A 355 -2.93 12.67 -1.57
N ILE A 356 -2.74 12.40 -0.29
CA ILE A 356 -3.70 12.76 0.77
C ILE A 356 -3.91 14.27 0.80
N ALA A 357 -2.83 15.06 0.77
CA ALA A 357 -2.93 16.53 0.75
C ALA A 357 -3.69 17.05 -0.48
N ARG A 358 -3.46 16.48 -1.67
CA ARG A 358 -4.22 16.80 -2.89
C ARG A 358 -5.72 16.50 -2.72
N ASP A 359 -6.06 15.38 -2.11
CA ASP A 359 -7.45 15.01 -1.84
C ASP A 359 -8.08 15.90 -0.76
N VAL A 360 -7.31 16.31 0.27
CA VAL A 360 -7.77 17.29 1.28
C VAL A 360 -8.10 18.64 0.64
N MET A 361 -7.24 19.14 -0.22
CA MET A 361 -7.50 20.40 -0.95
C MET A 361 -8.75 20.29 -1.82
N ARG A 362 -8.87 19.20 -2.58
CA ARG A 362 -9.99 18.97 -3.51
C ARG A 362 -11.33 18.79 -2.79
N ILE A 363 -11.38 17.91 -1.79
CA ILE A 363 -12.62 17.57 -1.06
C ILE A 363 -12.97 18.64 -0.03
N GLY A 364 -11.98 19.26 0.61
CA GLY A 364 -12.16 20.35 1.57
C GLY A 364 -12.45 21.71 0.93
N ASN A 365 -12.43 21.80 -0.43
CA ASN A 365 -12.56 23.06 -1.17
C ASN A 365 -11.56 24.14 -0.72
N ILE A 366 -10.32 23.71 -0.41
CA ILE A 366 -9.23 24.59 0.03
C ILE A 366 -8.53 25.14 -1.22
N LYS A 367 -8.35 26.48 -1.26
CA LYS A 367 -7.69 27.18 -2.37
C LYS A 367 -6.20 27.34 -2.11
#